data_299abc2157f2e617c707eed5f3c7e16c
#
_entry.id   299abc2157f2e617c707eed5f3c7e16c
#
_cell.length_a   1.000
_cell.length_b   1.000
_cell.length_c   1.000
_cell.angle_alpha   90.00
_cell.angle_beta   90.00
_cell.angle_gamma   90.00
#
_symmetry.space_group_name_H-M   'P 1'
#
loop_
_entity.id
_entity.type
_entity.pdbx_description
1 polymer ?
#
loop_
_entity_poly.entity_id
_entity_poly.type
_entity_poly.pdbx_seq_one_letter_code
_entity_poly.pdbx_strand_id
1 'polypeptide(L)'
;MKRLLSTILILTILPIYSLTFAQKGSYAELKQLQGPQNPRLAFVIHGGAGTIKRGSMTPEKEKEYRAKLEEALLAGYKALQAGKTSVDAVEIAINILEDSPLFNAGKGAVFTHDGRNELDASIMDGKTLAAGAVAGVHHVKNPITLARAVMEKSPHVMMAGDGAEEFAKEQKITLVDEKYFWTQNRWDALQKILKEEKEKKVSERTFANEPANKFGTVGAVALDKNGNLAAGTSTGGMMNKRFGRIGDSPIIGAGTYANNETCAVSGTGWGEFFIRLGVARDIASQMEYRAMPVQQAADIVIKQKLQKLGGDGGVIALDRFGNIGISFNSEGMYRAYIDVNGKPVVEIYKD
;
A
#
# COMPACT_ATOMS: atom_id res chain seq x y z
N MET A 1 25.02 -83.79 23.33
CA MET A 1 23.87 -83.55 22.47
C MET A 1 23.17 -82.26 22.93
N LYS A 2 23.51 -81.10 22.32
CA LYS A 2 22.89 -79.83 22.61
C LYS A 2 22.26 -79.34 21.27
N ARG A 3 20.98 -79.27 21.21
CA ARG A 3 20.22 -78.73 20.03
C ARG A 3 20.23 -77.23 20.09
N LEU A 4 20.83 -76.57 19.07
CA LEU A 4 20.66 -75.12 18.82
C LEU A 4 19.28 -74.92 18.18
N LEU A 5 18.43 -74.14 18.82
CA LEU A 5 17.25 -73.56 18.20
C LEU A 5 17.66 -72.22 17.57
N SER A 6 17.59 -72.16 16.22
CA SER A 6 17.71 -70.90 15.47
C SER A 6 16.33 -70.26 15.39
N THR A 7 16.19 -69.10 16.04
CA THR A 7 15.00 -68.27 15.96
C THR A 7 15.13 -67.38 14.73
N ILE A 8 14.33 -67.62 13.71
CA ILE A 8 14.23 -66.76 12.53
C ILE A 8 13.32 -65.59 12.88
N LEU A 9 13.89 -64.37 12.93
CA LEU A 9 13.16 -63.12 13.11
C LEU A 9 12.63 -62.71 11.74
N ILE A 10 11.34 -62.90 11.49
CA ILE A 10 10.65 -62.39 10.29
C ILE A 10 10.35 -60.91 10.49
N LEU A 11 11.14 -60.05 9.85
CA LEU A 11 10.89 -58.61 9.81
C LEU A 11 9.78 -58.36 8.78
N THR A 12 8.56 -58.16 9.23
CA THR A 12 7.43 -57.71 8.37
C THR A 12 7.61 -56.23 8.08
N ILE A 13 8.06 -55.91 6.87
CA ILE A 13 8.05 -54.55 6.32
C ILE A 13 6.61 -54.23 5.95
N LEU A 14 5.93 -53.44 6.80
CA LEU A 14 4.67 -52.80 6.47
C LEU A 14 4.96 -51.68 5.44
N PRO A 15 4.31 -51.65 4.27
CA PRO A 15 4.44 -50.53 3.38
C PRO A 15 3.79 -49.31 4.03
N ILE A 16 4.59 -48.30 4.32
CA ILE A 16 4.08 -46.98 4.70
C ILE A 16 3.46 -46.40 3.42
N TYR A 17 2.15 -46.56 3.31
CA TYR A 17 1.36 -45.76 2.37
C TYR A 17 1.38 -44.35 2.88
N SER A 18 2.30 -43.53 2.36
CA SER A 18 2.17 -42.08 2.46
C SER A 18 0.92 -41.69 1.67
N LEU A 19 -0.17 -41.47 2.41
CA LEU A 19 -1.36 -40.78 1.93
C LEU A 19 -0.93 -39.34 1.65
N THR A 20 -0.39 -39.12 0.44
CA THR A 20 -0.38 -37.79 -0.15
C THR A 20 -1.84 -37.41 -0.40
N PHE A 21 -2.43 -36.73 0.55
CA PHE A 21 -3.60 -35.91 0.29
C PHE A 21 -3.17 -34.84 -0.71
N ALA A 22 -3.20 -35.18 -1.98
CA ALA A 22 -3.29 -34.20 -3.03
C ALA A 22 -4.64 -33.48 -2.79
N GLN A 23 -4.61 -32.44 -2.00
CA GLN A 23 -5.68 -31.48 -1.94
C GLN A 23 -5.79 -30.91 -3.35
N LYS A 24 -6.67 -31.49 -4.17
CA LYS A 24 -7.22 -30.83 -5.36
C LYS A 24 -8.03 -29.63 -4.89
N GLY A 25 -7.34 -28.64 -4.28
CA GLY A 25 -7.82 -27.29 -4.31
C GLY A 25 -7.84 -26.90 -5.78
N SER A 26 -9.00 -26.58 -6.31
CA SER A 26 -9.08 -25.77 -7.51
C SER A 26 -8.34 -24.47 -7.13
N TYR A 27 -7.08 -24.39 -7.50
CA TYR A 27 -6.43 -23.12 -7.68
C TYR A 27 -7.25 -22.47 -8.80
N ALA A 28 -8.31 -21.74 -8.43
CA ALA A 28 -8.86 -20.71 -9.28
C ALA A 28 -7.63 -19.99 -9.82
N GLU A 29 -7.47 -19.96 -11.13
CA GLU A 29 -6.30 -19.43 -11.80
C GLU A 29 -5.86 -18.17 -11.06
N LEU A 30 -4.80 -18.29 -10.26
CA LEU A 30 -4.11 -17.15 -9.71
C LEU A 30 -3.55 -16.47 -10.95
N LYS A 31 -4.32 -15.51 -11.48
CA LYS A 31 -3.91 -14.69 -12.59
C LYS A 31 -2.76 -13.84 -12.08
N GLN A 32 -1.57 -14.45 -12.11
CA GLN A 32 -0.35 -13.77 -11.75
C GLN A 32 -0.14 -12.71 -12.82
N LEU A 33 -0.37 -11.46 -12.44
CA LEU A 33 -0.06 -10.34 -13.29
C LEU A 33 1.46 -10.28 -13.38
N GLN A 34 1.99 -10.60 -14.54
CA GLN A 34 3.41 -10.45 -14.79
C GLN A 34 3.68 -9.01 -15.19
N GLY A 35 4.80 -8.46 -14.73
CA GLY A 35 5.33 -7.19 -15.23
C GLY A 35 5.69 -7.28 -16.73
N PRO A 36 6.12 -6.15 -17.33
CA PRO A 36 6.43 -6.10 -18.76
C PRO A 36 7.48 -7.15 -19.16
N GLN A 37 7.48 -7.58 -20.44
CA GLN A 37 8.40 -8.62 -20.95
C GLN A 37 9.88 -8.29 -20.76
N ASN A 38 10.22 -7.03 -20.50
CA ASN A 38 11.52 -6.70 -19.91
C ASN A 38 11.46 -7.06 -18.41
N PRO A 39 11.94 -8.23 -17.96
CA PRO A 39 11.79 -8.70 -16.58
C PRO A 39 12.53 -7.83 -15.56
N ARG A 40 13.20 -6.77 -15.99
CA ARG A 40 13.94 -5.82 -15.17
C ARG A 40 13.23 -4.49 -14.99
N LEU A 41 12.01 -4.32 -15.48
CA LEU A 41 11.22 -3.11 -15.27
C LEU A 41 9.77 -3.51 -14.98
N ALA A 42 9.27 -3.11 -13.82
CA ALA A 42 7.85 -3.21 -13.49
C ALA A 42 7.43 -2.03 -12.63
N PHE A 43 6.20 -1.55 -12.81
CA PHE A 43 5.68 -0.41 -12.10
C PHE A 43 4.18 -0.53 -11.85
N VAL A 44 3.78 -0.33 -10.59
CA VAL A 44 2.39 -0.40 -10.14
C VAL A 44 2.10 0.75 -9.21
N ILE A 45 0.92 1.34 -9.33
CA ILE A 45 0.46 2.41 -8.43
C ILE A 45 -0.95 2.12 -7.92
N HIS A 46 -1.32 2.75 -6.81
CA HIS A 46 -2.70 2.83 -6.35
C HIS A 46 -3.09 4.26 -5.96
N GLY A 47 -4.36 4.56 -6.10
CA GLY A 47 -5.00 5.82 -5.68
C GLY A 47 -5.97 5.62 -4.51
N GLY A 48 -5.92 4.46 -3.85
CA GLY A 48 -6.74 4.15 -2.68
C GLY A 48 -7.76 3.05 -2.88
N ALA A 49 -8.13 2.40 -1.78
CA ALA A 49 -9.19 1.41 -1.69
C ALA A 49 -10.34 1.90 -0.79
N GLY A 50 -11.57 1.44 -1.05
CA GLY A 50 -12.73 1.82 -0.22
C GLY A 50 -14.06 1.45 -0.85
N THR A 51 -15.12 2.18 -0.47
CA THR A 51 -16.50 2.03 -0.98
C THR A 51 -16.64 2.62 -2.38
N ILE A 52 -15.92 2.06 -3.35
CA ILE A 52 -15.88 2.54 -4.74
C ILE A 52 -16.71 1.60 -5.60
N LYS A 53 -18.01 1.92 -5.75
CA LYS A 53 -18.96 1.11 -6.53
C LYS A 53 -19.13 1.62 -7.96
N ARG A 54 -19.42 0.73 -8.90
CA ARG A 54 -19.87 1.15 -10.25
C ARG A 54 -21.13 2.02 -10.11
N GLY A 55 -21.15 3.16 -10.83
CA GLY A 55 -22.23 4.12 -10.76
C GLY A 55 -22.22 5.06 -9.55
N SER A 56 -21.23 4.99 -8.66
CA SER A 56 -21.09 5.93 -7.54
C SER A 56 -20.51 7.30 -7.95
N MET A 57 -19.97 7.40 -9.15
CA MET A 57 -19.44 8.64 -9.72
C MET A 57 -19.94 8.85 -11.15
N THR A 58 -19.90 10.10 -11.64
CA THR A 58 -20.26 10.40 -13.05
C THR A 58 -19.19 9.85 -14.00
N PRO A 59 -19.53 9.58 -15.28
CA PRO A 59 -18.55 9.16 -16.27
C PRO A 59 -17.38 10.13 -16.44
N GLU A 60 -17.64 11.45 -16.35
CA GLU A 60 -16.61 12.49 -16.43
C GLU A 60 -15.64 12.37 -15.26
N LYS A 61 -16.16 12.15 -14.03
CA LYS A 61 -15.34 11.99 -12.84
C LYS A 61 -14.49 10.70 -12.90
N GLU A 62 -15.07 9.61 -13.39
CA GLU A 62 -14.33 8.37 -13.62
C GLU A 62 -13.19 8.59 -14.62
N LYS A 63 -13.46 9.31 -15.72
CA LYS A 63 -12.44 9.65 -16.72
C LYS A 63 -11.30 10.48 -16.13
N GLU A 64 -11.60 11.45 -15.25
CA GLU A 64 -10.58 12.24 -14.55
C GLU A 64 -9.66 11.35 -13.68
N TYR A 65 -10.24 10.43 -12.89
CA TYR A 65 -9.46 9.48 -12.08
C TYR A 65 -8.58 8.60 -12.93
N ARG A 66 -9.12 8.01 -14.01
CA ARG A 66 -8.36 7.17 -14.93
C ARG A 66 -7.20 7.91 -15.58
N ALA A 67 -7.46 9.12 -16.09
CA ALA A 67 -6.43 9.94 -16.72
C ALA A 67 -5.30 10.30 -15.74
N LYS A 68 -5.64 10.66 -14.49
CA LYS A 68 -4.61 11.01 -13.50
C LYS A 68 -3.79 9.80 -13.04
N LEU A 69 -4.41 8.63 -12.89
CA LEU A 69 -3.70 7.39 -12.61
C LEU A 69 -2.75 7.02 -13.77
N GLU A 70 -3.23 7.13 -15.02
CA GLU A 70 -2.41 6.84 -16.18
C GLU A 70 -1.22 7.82 -16.31
N GLU A 71 -1.44 9.10 -16.06
CA GLU A 71 -0.39 10.13 -16.04
C GLU A 71 0.71 9.77 -15.02
N ALA A 72 0.33 9.46 -13.77
CA ALA A 72 1.27 9.11 -12.72
C ALA A 72 2.03 7.81 -13.04
N LEU A 73 1.32 6.78 -13.52
CA LEU A 73 1.89 5.51 -13.93
C LEU A 73 2.93 5.70 -15.02
N LEU A 74 2.56 6.41 -16.10
CA LEU A 74 3.45 6.61 -17.25
C LEU A 74 4.65 7.47 -16.92
N ALA A 75 4.52 8.47 -16.03
CA ALA A 75 5.64 9.31 -15.60
C ALA A 75 6.68 8.47 -14.83
N GLY A 76 6.26 7.65 -13.86
CA GLY A 76 7.15 6.76 -13.13
C GLY A 76 7.79 5.70 -14.04
N TYR A 77 7.00 5.08 -14.92
CA TYR A 77 7.53 4.09 -15.85
C TYR A 77 8.55 4.67 -16.85
N LYS A 78 8.29 5.84 -17.41
CA LYS A 78 9.26 6.56 -18.27
C LYS A 78 10.56 6.86 -17.54
N ALA A 79 10.50 7.19 -16.25
CA ALA A 79 11.70 7.39 -15.45
C ALA A 79 12.53 6.09 -15.34
N LEU A 80 11.88 4.93 -15.11
CA LEU A 80 12.55 3.62 -15.12
C LEU A 80 13.17 3.31 -16.50
N GLN A 81 12.45 3.56 -17.60
CA GLN A 81 12.94 3.38 -18.96
C GLN A 81 14.18 4.27 -19.25
N ALA A 82 14.18 5.49 -18.72
CA ALA A 82 15.31 6.42 -18.81
C ALA A 82 16.49 6.03 -17.89
N GLY A 83 16.36 4.92 -17.13
CA GLY A 83 17.41 4.39 -16.28
C GLY A 83 17.51 5.03 -14.89
N LYS A 84 16.47 5.77 -14.46
CA LYS A 84 16.35 6.23 -13.08
C LYS A 84 16.10 5.06 -12.14
N THR A 85 16.33 5.27 -10.85
CA THR A 85 16.13 4.25 -9.81
C THR A 85 14.66 3.97 -9.54
N SER A 86 14.37 2.84 -8.92
CA SER A 86 13.03 2.50 -8.42
C SER A 86 12.50 3.54 -7.43
N VAL A 87 13.35 4.08 -6.56
CA VAL A 87 13.02 5.16 -5.62
C VAL A 87 12.60 6.44 -6.37
N ASP A 88 13.33 6.84 -7.45
CA ASP A 88 12.96 8.00 -8.26
C ASP A 88 11.57 7.82 -8.92
N ALA A 89 11.31 6.64 -9.46
CA ALA A 89 10.03 6.36 -10.12
C ALA A 89 8.85 6.41 -9.14
N VAL A 90 9.02 5.86 -7.93
CA VAL A 90 8.04 5.90 -6.86
C VAL A 90 7.74 7.34 -6.45
N GLU A 91 8.76 8.15 -6.18
CA GLU A 91 8.59 9.55 -5.81
C GLU A 91 7.89 10.36 -6.91
N ILE A 92 8.31 10.21 -8.17
CA ILE A 92 7.71 10.93 -9.31
C ILE A 92 6.22 10.65 -9.43
N ALA A 93 5.80 9.38 -9.34
CA ALA A 93 4.39 9.03 -9.46
C ALA A 93 3.57 9.54 -8.28
N ILE A 94 4.08 9.39 -7.06
CA ILE A 94 3.36 9.84 -5.86
C ILE A 94 3.25 11.37 -5.84
N ASN A 95 4.27 12.13 -6.26
CA ASN A 95 4.18 13.59 -6.37
C ASN A 95 3.04 14.04 -7.30
N ILE A 96 2.84 13.36 -8.43
CA ILE A 96 1.71 13.64 -9.35
C ILE A 96 0.36 13.37 -8.67
N LEU A 97 0.27 12.32 -7.86
CA LEU A 97 -0.94 11.98 -7.13
C LEU A 97 -1.19 12.94 -5.95
N GLU A 98 -0.12 13.38 -5.25
CA GLU A 98 -0.19 14.39 -4.18
C GLU A 98 -0.59 15.77 -4.70
N ASP A 99 -0.16 16.15 -5.90
CA ASP A 99 -0.53 17.42 -6.54
C ASP A 99 -1.97 17.42 -7.08
N SER A 100 -2.66 16.28 -7.05
CA SER A 100 -4.03 16.11 -7.55
C SER A 100 -5.08 16.24 -6.43
N PRO A 101 -6.15 17.01 -6.61
CA PRO A 101 -7.25 17.08 -5.62
C PRO A 101 -8.14 15.82 -5.61
N LEU A 102 -7.88 14.84 -6.47
CA LEU A 102 -8.71 13.65 -6.62
C LEU A 102 -8.49 12.64 -5.51
N PHE A 103 -7.24 12.47 -5.05
CA PHE A 103 -6.84 11.44 -4.11
C PHE A 103 -6.65 11.99 -2.70
N ASN A 104 -6.70 11.11 -1.70
CA ASN A 104 -6.45 11.49 -0.30
C ASN A 104 -4.96 11.48 0.00
N ALA A 105 -4.24 12.41 -0.58
CA ALA A 105 -2.83 12.69 -0.32
C ALA A 105 -2.52 14.11 -0.81
N GLY A 106 -1.60 14.82 -0.18
CA GLY A 106 -1.24 16.17 -0.57
C GLY A 106 -2.47 17.07 -0.75
N LYS A 107 -2.65 17.66 -1.95
CA LYS A 107 -3.71 18.62 -2.26
C LYS A 107 -5.14 18.09 -2.08
N GLY A 108 -5.36 16.79 -2.18
CA GLY A 108 -6.69 16.17 -2.01
C GLY A 108 -6.90 15.55 -0.62
N ALA A 109 -6.00 15.81 0.33
CA ALA A 109 -6.06 15.26 1.67
C ALA A 109 -7.38 15.58 2.39
N VAL A 110 -7.82 14.64 3.18
CA VAL A 110 -8.99 14.81 4.06
C VAL A 110 -8.66 15.71 5.25
N PHE A 111 -9.70 16.18 5.94
CA PHE A 111 -9.57 17.04 7.10
C PHE A 111 -9.59 16.26 8.42
N THR A 112 -8.84 16.74 9.39
CA THR A 112 -8.97 16.39 10.81
C THR A 112 -10.29 16.89 11.36
N HIS A 113 -10.63 16.49 12.58
CA HIS A 113 -11.80 17.00 13.31
C HIS A 113 -11.78 18.53 13.46
N ASP A 114 -10.61 19.10 13.62
CA ASP A 114 -10.41 20.53 13.83
C ASP A 114 -10.35 21.34 12.52
N GLY A 115 -10.58 20.66 11.37
CA GLY A 115 -10.63 21.31 10.07
C GLY A 115 -9.27 21.64 9.46
N ARG A 116 -8.21 20.94 9.86
CA ARG A 116 -6.86 21.05 9.28
C ARG A 116 -6.53 19.82 8.42
N ASN A 117 -5.59 19.96 7.51
CA ASN A 117 -5.00 18.82 6.81
C ASN A 117 -3.71 18.39 7.53
N GLU A 118 -3.56 17.11 7.80
CA GLU A 118 -2.34 16.49 8.35
C GLU A 118 -1.92 15.37 7.42
N LEU A 119 -0.68 15.43 6.95
CA LEU A 119 -0.17 14.58 5.89
C LEU A 119 0.89 13.63 6.42
N ASP A 120 0.84 12.39 5.95
CA ASP A 120 1.78 11.31 6.30
C ASP A 120 2.32 10.68 5.02
N ALA A 121 3.61 10.30 5.01
CA ALA A 121 4.21 9.57 3.90
C ALA A 121 5.38 8.70 4.35
N SER A 122 5.68 7.67 3.58
CA SER A 122 6.92 6.90 3.72
C SER A 122 7.42 6.37 2.40
N ILE A 123 8.73 6.14 2.32
CA ILE A 123 9.41 5.54 1.17
C ILE A 123 10.51 4.59 1.68
N MET A 124 10.74 3.50 0.94
CA MET A 124 11.75 2.50 1.31
C MET A 124 12.48 1.98 0.08
N ASP A 125 13.81 1.90 0.18
CA ASP A 125 14.70 1.27 -0.79
C ASP A 125 14.91 -0.21 -0.43
N GLY A 126 14.51 -1.10 -1.32
CA GLY A 126 14.61 -2.54 -1.10
C GLY A 126 16.04 -3.09 -1.18
N LYS A 127 16.99 -2.35 -1.75
CA LYS A 127 18.38 -2.76 -1.87
C LYS A 127 19.13 -2.63 -0.54
N THR A 128 18.95 -1.51 0.13
CA THR A 128 19.70 -1.15 1.34
C THR A 128 18.86 -1.30 2.61
N LEU A 129 17.55 -1.48 2.47
CA LEU A 129 16.54 -1.40 3.52
C LEU A 129 16.47 -0.01 4.17
N ALA A 130 17.09 1.00 3.56
CA ALA A 130 16.93 2.37 3.99
C ALA A 130 15.49 2.81 3.81
N ALA A 131 14.98 3.55 4.79
CA ALA A 131 13.61 4.02 4.78
C ALA A 131 13.53 5.44 5.37
N GLY A 132 12.53 6.19 4.90
CA GLY A 132 12.21 7.49 5.47
C GLY A 132 10.71 7.67 5.57
N ALA A 133 10.28 8.32 6.63
CA ALA A 133 8.87 8.55 6.89
C ALA A 133 8.64 9.92 7.53
N VAL A 134 7.47 10.49 7.26
CA VAL A 134 6.99 11.72 7.92
C VAL A 134 5.53 11.56 8.30
N ALA A 135 5.14 12.15 9.43
CA ALA A 135 3.77 12.10 9.93
C ALA A 135 3.32 13.44 10.50
N GLY A 136 2.05 13.78 10.30
CA GLY A 136 1.43 14.97 10.89
C GLY A 136 2.05 16.29 10.40
N VAL A 137 2.48 16.38 9.13
CA VAL A 137 2.98 17.63 8.54
C VAL A 137 1.84 18.42 7.89
N HIS A 138 1.92 19.75 7.94
CA HIS A 138 0.83 20.65 7.53
C HIS A 138 1.18 21.53 6.32
N HIS A 139 2.47 21.82 6.10
CA HIS A 139 2.90 22.80 5.09
C HIS A 139 3.76 22.17 3.99
N VAL A 140 4.15 20.92 4.10
CA VAL A 140 5.01 20.26 3.11
C VAL A 140 4.19 19.93 1.87
N LYS A 141 4.52 20.59 0.73
CA LYS A 141 3.76 20.42 -0.52
C LYS A 141 3.66 18.93 -0.93
N ASN A 142 4.78 18.22 -0.90
CA ASN A 142 4.91 16.83 -1.28
C ASN A 142 5.54 16.03 -0.14
N PRO A 143 4.74 15.42 0.75
CA PRO A 143 5.24 14.64 1.88
C PRO A 143 6.18 13.49 1.49
N ILE A 144 5.96 12.85 0.33
CA ILE A 144 6.84 11.77 -0.16
C ILE A 144 8.26 12.26 -0.41
N THR A 145 8.43 13.49 -0.92
CA THR A 145 9.75 14.10 -1.12
C THR A 145 10.46 14.36 0.22
N LEU A 146 9.71 14.77 1.24
CA LEU A 146 10.29 14.92 2.58
C LEU A 146 10.64 13.56 3.19
N ALA A 147 9.79 12.55 3.05
CA ALA A 147 10.09 11.19 3.49
C ALA A 147 11.37 10.66 2.82
N ARG A 148 11.56 10.89 1.53
CA ARG A 148 12.80 10.56 0.82
C ARG A 148 14.01 11.32 1.40
N ALA A 149 13.87 12.61 1.68
CA ALA A 149 14.95 13.39 2.28
C ALA A 149 15.32 12.88 3.68
N VAL A 150 14.35 12.44 4.48
CA VAL A 150 14.62 11.77 5.78
C VAL A 150 15.47 10.52 5.55
N MET A 151 15.12 9.68 4.57
CA MET A 151 15.88 8.47 4.24
C MET A 151 17.33 8.75 3.79
N GLU A 152 17.51 9.76 2.92
CA GLU A 152 18.78 9.97 2.22
C GLU A 152 19.72 10.96 2.93
N LYS A 153 19.20 11.86 3.76
CA LYS A 153 19.93 13.02 4.29
C LYS A 153 19.91 13.12 5.82
N SER A 154 19.39 12.12 6.50
CA SER A 154 19.40 12.08 7.96
C SER A 154 19.76 10.69 8.49
N PRO A 155 20.18 10.56 9.76
CA PRO A 155 20.37 9.25 10.40
C PRO A 155 19.04 8.65 10.89
N HIS A 156 17.94 9.35 10.74
CA HIS A 156 16.63 8.94 11.25
C HIS A 156 15.80 8.22 10.18
N VAL A 157 14.87 7.38 10.63
CA VAL A 157 13.89 6.75 9.74
C VAL A 157 12.57 7.52 9.71
N MET A 158 12.21 8.20 10.79
CA MET A 158 10.91 8.88 10.89
C MET A 158 11.03 10.21 11.66
N MET A 159 10.36 11.23 11.11
CA MET A 159 10.18 12.53 11.75
C MET A 159 8.70 12.90 11.75
N ALA A 160 8.26 13.78 12.67
CA ALA A 160 6.85 14.16 12.78
C ALA A 160 6.66 15.65 13.09
N GLY A 161 5.51 16.20 12.68
CA GLY A 161 5.04 17.54 13.03
C GLY A 161 6.04 18.64 12.73
N ASP A 162 6.16 19.62 13.63
CA ASP A 162 6.99 20.81 13.45
C ASP A 162 8.47 20.47 13.22
N GLY A 163 9.00 19.44 13.89
CA GLY A 163 10.39 19.00 13.68
C GLY A 163 10.64 18.48 12.27
N ALA A 164 9.68 17.76 11.66
CA ALA A 164 9.79 17.35 10.28
C ALA A 164 9.73 18.54 9.31
N GLU A 165 8.93 19.57 9.62
CA GLU A 165 8.85 20.79 8.80
C GLU A 165 10.10 21.68 8.96
N GLU A 166 10.73 21.69 10.14
CA GLU A 166 12.02 22.34 10.33
C GLU A 166 13.10 21.68 9.45
N PHE A 167 13.17 20.35 9.49
CA PHE A 167 14.06 19.60 8.60
C PHE A 167 13.75 19.86 7.12
N ALA A 168 12.44 19.97 6.74
CA ALA A 168 12.07 20.33 5.36
C ALA A 168 12.63 21.68 4.94
N LYS A 169 12.60 22.70 5.83
CA LYS A 169 13.18 24.02 5.57
C LYS A 169 14.69 23.94 5.38
N GLU A 170 15.40 23.21 6.24
CA GLU A 170 16.86 22.99 6.09
C GLU A 170 17.20 22.30 4.77
N GLN A 171 16.40 21.34 4.33
CA GLN A 171 16.58 20.63 3.07
C GLN A 171 16.06 21.39 1.85
N LYS A 172 15.53 22.62 2.03
CA LYS A 172 14.94 23.47 0.98
C LYS A 172 13.78 22.80 0.23
N ILE A 173 13.01 21.96 0.92
CA ILE A 173 11.81 21.33 0.39
C ILE A 173 10.69 22.38 0.34
N THR A 174 9.88 22.35 -0.70
CA THR A 174 8.81 23.32 -0.93
C THR A 174 7.75 23.24 0.15
N LEU A 175 7.58 24.34 0.88
CA LEU A 175 6.46 24.53 1.80
C LEU A 175 5.39 25.41 1.16
N VAL A 176 4.14 25.17 1.53
CA VAL A 176 2.95 25.89 1.06
C VAL A 176 2.06 26.30 2.24
N ASP A 177 1.18 27.25 2.02
CA ASP A 177 0.12 27.59 2.99
C ASP A 177 -0.87 26.43 3.12
N GLU A 178 -1.43 26.20 4.31
CA GLU A 178 -2.43 25.12 4.53
C GLU A 178 -3.62 25.17 3.56
N LYS A 179 -3.98 26.35 3.05
CA LYS A 179 -5.03 26.52 2.04
C LYS A 179 -4.73 25.81 0.72
N TYR A 180 -3.47 25.49 0.44
CA TYR A 180 -3.10 24.71 -0.74
C TYR A 180 -3.78 23.35 -0.77
N PHE A 181 -3.96 22.72 0.39
CA PHE A 181 -4.55 21.38 0.53
C PHE A 181 -6.08 21.42 0.60
N TRP A 182 -6.65 22.60 0.81
CA TRP A 182 -8.08 22.77 0.98
C TRP A 182 -8.84 22.48 -0.31
N THR A 183 -9.90 21.63 -0.23
CA THR A 183 -10.82 21.37 -1.33
C THR A 183 -12.27 21.40 -0.81
N GLN A 184 -13.18 22.01 -1.58
CA GLN A 184 -14.58 22.14 -1.20
C GLN A 184 -15.22 20.78 -0.91
N ASN A 185 -14.97 19.78 -1.77
CA ASN A 185 -15.55 18.44 -1.61
C ASN A 185 -15.15 17.77 -0.29
N ARG A 186 -13.87 17.90 0.13
CA ARG A 186 -13.41 17.34 1.41
C ARG A 186 -13.95 18.11 2.60
N TRP A 187 -14.07 19.43 2.46
CA TRP A 187 -14.66 20.26 3.48
C TRP A 187 -16.14 19.93 3.71
N ASP A 188 -16.93 19.83 2.65
CA ASP A 188 -18.34 19.47 2.73
C ASP A 188 -18.54 18.08 3.36
N ALA A 189 -17.67 17.12 3.02
CA ALA A 189 -17.68 15.79 3.64
C ALA A 189 -17.40 15.85 5.15
N LEU A 190 -16.44 16.67 5.60
CA LEU A 190 -16.20 16.89 7.03
C LEU A 190 -17.42 17.51 7.70
N GLN A 191 -18.00 18.59 7.12
CA GLN A 191 -19.16 19.28 7.72
C GLN A 191 -20.35 18.32 7.88
N LYS A 192 -20.58 17.43 6.91
CA LYS A 192 -21.61 16.40 7.00
C LYS A 192 -21.38 15.48 8.20
N ILE A 193 -20.16 14.97 8.38
CA ILE A 193 -19.80 14.08 9.51
C ILE A 193 -20.00 14.81 10.83
N LEU A 194 -19.50 16.05 10.95
CA LEU A 194 -19.64 16.84 12.18
C LEU A 194 -21.11 17.12 12.56
N LYS A 195 -21.96 17.32 11.55
CA LYS A 195 -23.41 17.48 11.76
C LYS A 195 -24.02 16.17 12.26
N GLU A 196 -23.73 15.04 11.63
CA GLU A 196 -24.20 13.72 12.05
C GLU A 196 -23.75 13.36 13.49
N GLU A 197 -22.50 13.69 13.85
CA GLU A 197 -22.01 13.49 15.22
C GLU A 197 -22.77 14.31 16.28
N LYS A 198 -23.18 15.54 15.95
CA LYS A 198 -23.98 16.39 16.86
C LYS A 198 -25.39 15.85 17.05
N GLU A 199 -25.96 15.21 16.03
CA GLU A 199 -27.30 14.66 16.04
C GLU A 199 -27.38 13.31 16.78
N LYS A 200 -26.28 12.54 16.78
CA LYS A 200 -26.19 11.26 17.51
C LYS A 200 -26.09 11.50 19.02
N LYS A 201 -26.99 10.89 19.83
CA LYS A 201 -26.89 10.94 21.29
C LYS A 201 -25.59 10.27 21.77
N VAL A 202 -24.97 10.82 22.79
CA VAL A 202 -23.67 10.40 23.36
C VAL A 202 -23.62 8.92 23.75
N SER A 203 -24.76 8.29 24.02
CA SER A 203 -24.88 6.88 24.42
C SER A 203 -24.63 5.85 23.29
N GLU A 204 -24.56 6.27 22.02
CA GLU A 204 -24.38 5.38 20.87
C GLU A 204 -22.99 5.43 20.23
N ARG A 205 -22.05 6.12 20.86
CA ARG A 205 -20.67 6.26 20.36
C ARG A 205 -19.86 4.98 20.63
N THR A 206 -20.07 3.96 19.85
CA THR A 206 -19.14 2.84 19.75
C THR A 206 -18.18 3.12 18.62
N PHE A 207 -16.90 3.34 18.92
CA PHE A 207 -15.79 3.53 17.96
C PHE A 207 -15.63 2.38 16.96
N ALA A 208 -16.35 1.26 17.17
CA ALA A 208 -16.19 0.02 16.42
C ALA A 208 -16.97 -0.06 15.09
N ASN A 209 -17.94 0.81 14.83
CA ASN A 209 -18.90 0.62 13.72
C ASN A 209 -19.17 1.85 12.86
N GLU A 210 -18.34 2.89 12.89
CA GLU A 210 -18.51 3.93 11.88
C GLU A 210 -17.97 3.40 10.54
N PRO A 211 -18.82 3.33 9.49
CA PRO A 211 -18.31 3.21 8.14
C PRO A 211 -17.51 4.48 7.88
N ALA A 212 -16.22 4.40 8.15
CA ALA A 212 -15.30 5.48 7.82
C ALA A 212 -15.56 5.82 6.35
N ASN A 213 -15.84 7.08 6.04
CA ASN A 213 -15.75 7.60 4.67
C ASN A 213 -14.28 7.45 4.26
N LYS A 214 -13.95 6.22 3.80
CA LYS A 214 -12.61 5.77 3.49
C LYS A 214 -12.26 6.34 2.14
N PHE A 215 -11.54 7.44 2.17
CA PHE A 215 -10.91 7.99 0.98
C PHE A 215 -9.46 7.54 0.98
N GLY A 216 -9.08 6.89 -0.10
CA GLY A 216 -7.87 6.11 -0.21
C GLY A 216 -6.59 6.93 -0.26
N THR A 217 -5.61 6.41 0.36
CA THR A 217 -4.16 6.64 0.32
C THR A 217 -3.61 6.45 -1.10
N VAL A 218 -2.57 7.13 -1.50
CA VAL A 218 -1.84 6.85 -2.76
C VAL A 218 -0.55 6.10 -2.49
N GLY A 219 -0.10 5.33 -3.48
CA GLY A 219 1.17 4.64 -3.36
C GLY A 219 1.69 4.07 -4.67
N ALA A 220 2.95 3.68 -4.65
CA ALA A 220 3.65 3.11 -5.80
C ALA A 220 4.67 2.06 -5.37
N VAL A 221 4.87 1.05 -6.21
CA VAL A 221 5.95 0.07 -6.12
C VAL A 221 6.65 -0.06 -7.46
N ALA A 222 7.97 -0.15 -7.45
CA ALA A 222 8.82 -0.13 -8.64
C ALA A 222 9.91 -1.19 -8.59
N LEU A 223 10.25 -1.73 -9.77
CA LEU A 223 11.45 -2.55 -10.01
C LEU A 223 12.25 -1.89 -11.13
N ASP A 224 13.49 -1.49 -10.85
CA ASP A 224 14.37 -0.85 -11.82
C ASP A 224 15.20 -1.86 -12.63
N LYS A 225 15.91 -1.36 -13.64
CA LYS A 225 16.76 -2.18 -14.53
C LYS A 225 17.92 -2.89 -13.82
N ASN A 226 18.26 -2.47 -12.60
CA ASN A 226 19.31 -3.07 -11.78
C ASN A 226 18.76 -4.15 -10.84
N GLY A 227 17.43 -4.43 -10.89
CA GLY A 227 16.77 -5.39 -10.03
C GLY A 227 16.46 -4.85 -8.63
N ASN A 228 16.50 -3.53 -8.43
CA ASN A 228 16.19 -2.93 -7.14
C ASN A 228 14.70 -2.59 -7.04
N LEU A 229 14.13 -2.95 -5.91
CA LEU A 229 12.75 -2.66 -5.54
C LEU A 229 12.67 -1.36 -4.71
N ALA A 230 11.57 -0.64 -4.85
CA ALA A 230 11.20 0.45 -3.95
C ALA A 230 9.69 0.48 -3.74
N ALA A 231 9.26 0.97 -2.58
CA ALA A 231 7.86 1.23 -2.26
C ALA A 231 7.72 2.62 -1.63
N GLY A 232 6.57 3.25 -1.86
CA GLY A 232 6.19 4.48 -1.19
C GLY A 232 4.68 4.58 -1.02
N THR A 233 4.26 5.31 0.01
CA THR A 233 2.85 5.52 0.36
C THR A 233 2.69 6.93 0.91
N SER A 234 1.62 7.63 0.53
CA SER A 234 1.29 8.99 1.01
C SER A 234 -0.20 9.15 1.25
N THR A 235 -0.57 9.89 2.31
CA THR A 235 -1.98 10.02 2.73
C THR A 235 -2.25 11.30 3.53
N GLY A 236 -3.52 11.74 3.53
CA GLY A 236 -4.09 12.65 4.52
C GLY A 236 -4.68 11.92 5.75
N GLY A 237 -4.57 10.59 5.80
CA GLY A 237 -5.13 9.77 6.88
C GLY A 237 -6.64 9.55 6.76
N MET A 238 -7.32 9.45 7.90
CA MET A 238 -8.76 9.25 8.01
C MET A 238 -9.49 10.58 8.13
N MET A 239 -10.61 10.74 7.43
CA MET A 239 -11.49 11.91 7.58
C MET A 239 -11.97 12.02 9.04
N ASN A 240 -11.99 13.25 9.58
CA ASN A 240 -12.41 13.52 10.95
C ASN A 240 -11.51 12.88 12.02
N LYS A 241 -10.26 12.54 11.69
CA LYS A 241 -9.27 12.02 12.65
C LYS A 241 -9.00 13.05 13.76
N ARG A 242 -8.68 12.56 14.96
CA ARG A 242 -8.46 13.37 16.16
C ARG A 242 -7.13 13.01 16.82
N PHE A 243 -6.67 13.85 17.72
CA PHE A 243 -5.56 13.59 18.64
C PHE A 243 -4.24 13.24 17.95
N GLY A 244 -3.99 13.80 16.74
CA GLY A 244 -2.79 13.48 15.97
C GLY A 244 -2.75 12.02 15.51
N ARG A 245 -3.92 11.42 15.19
CA ARG A 245 -3.98 10.02 14.72
C ARG A 245 -3.11 9.81 13.50
N ILE A 246 -2.24 8.84 13.58
CA ILE A 246 -1.39 8.36 12.49
C ILE A 246 -1.89 6.98 12.07
N GLY A 247 -2.01 6.76 10.74
CA GLY A 247 -2.36 5.48 10.13
C GLY A 247 -1.13 4.64 9.79
N ASP A 248 -1.35 3.66 8.92
CA ASP A 248 -0.32 2.72 8.46
C ASP A 248 0.68 3.32 7.47
N SER A 249 0.28 4.35 6.72
CA SER A 249 1.07 4.87 5.59
C SER A 249 2.50 5.30 5.95
N PRO A 250 2.78 5.98 7.09
CA PRO A 250 4.14 6.32 7.46
C PRO A 250 4.86 5.20 8.23
N ILE A 251 4.19 4.08 8.54
CA ILE A 251 4.76 3.00 9.34
C ILE A 251 5.37 1.94 8.44
N ILE A 252 6.71 1.87 8.44
CA ILE A 252 7.45 0.85 7.70
C ILE A 252 7.08 -0.55 8.22
N GLY A 253 6.72 -1.43 7.30
CA GLY A 253 6.21 -2.76 7.60
C GLY A 253 4.68 -2.85 7.72
N ALA A 254 3.98 -1.73 7.90
CA ALA A 254 2.51 -1.70 7.91
C ALA A 254 1.93 -1.26 6.55
N GLY A 255 2.10 0.01 6.17
CA GLY A 255 1.62 0.57 4.91
C GLY A 255 2.65 0.53 3.79
N THR A 256 3.94 0.49 4.10
CA THR A 256 5.05 0.53 3.14
C THR A 256 6.13 -0.46 3.54
N TYR A 257 6.62 -1.24 2.58
CA TYR A 257 7.79 -2.10 2.78
C TYR A 257 8.47 -2.40 1.46
N ALA A 258 9.81 -2.46 1.44
CA ALA A 258 10.57 -2.93 0.28
C ALA A 258 11.80 -3.71 0.71
N ASN A 259 12.02 -4.86 0.06
CA ASN A 259 13.21 -5.70 0.24
C ASN A 259 13.48 -6.47 -1.05
N ASN A 260 14.66 -6.31 -1.64
CA ASN A 260 15.06 -6.98 -2.87
C ASN A 260 15.02 -8.51 -2.77
N GLU A 261 15.10 -9.07 -1.56
CA GLU A 261 15.02 -10.53 -1.37
C GLU A 261 13.58 -11.06 -1.48
N THR A 262 12.57 -10.19 -1.35
CA THR A 262 11.16 -10.57 -1.35
C THR A 262 10.30 -9.72 -2.28
N CYS A 263 9.79 -8.59 -1.80
CA CYS A 263 8.90 -7.72 -2.57
C CYS A 263 8.93 -6.28 -2.07
N ALA A 264 8.36 -5.39 -2.91
CA ALA A 264 7.90 -4.06 -2.53
C ALA A 264 6.38 -4.08 -2.34
N VAL A 265 5.87 -3.42 -1.30
CA VAL A 265 4.43 -3.37 -0.96
C VAL A 265 4.03 -1.95 -0.58
N SER A 266 2.89 -1.49 -1.11
CA SER A 266 2.21 -0.28 -0.66
C SER A 266 0.75 -0.58 -0.36
N GLY A 267 0.28 -0.16 0.82
CA GLY A 267 -1.04 -0.45 1.35
C GLY A 267 -1.98 0.74 1.38
N THR A 268 -3.27 0.47 1.40
CA THR A 268 -4.35 1.44 1.55
C THR A 268 -5.55 0.79 2.20
N GLY A 269 -6.10 1.39 3.24
CA GLY A 269 -7.25 0.80 3.94
C GLY A 269 -7.43 1.37 5.35
N TRP A 270 -7.94 0.53 6.24
CA TRP A 270 -8.13 0.90 7.64
C TRP A 270 -6.80 0.73 8.41
N GLY A 271 -6.09 1.83 8.61
CA GLY A 271 -4.72 1.86 9.12
C GLY A 271 -4.50 1.12 10.42
N GLU A 272 -5.46 1.15 11.35
CA GLU A 272 -5.40 0.47 12.64
C GLU A 272 -5.22 -1.05 12.50
N PHE A 273 -5.84 -1.66 11.48
CA PHE A 273 -5.71 -3.09 11.22
C PHE A 273 -4.41 -3.40 10.47
N PHE A 274 -4.00 -2.52 9.56
CA PHE A 274 -2.73 -2.64 8.84
C PHE A 274 -1.54 -2.58 9.78
N ILE A 275 -1.55 -1.65 10.75
CA ILE A 275 -0.53 -1.53 11.80
C ILE A 275 -0.49 -2.78 12.67
N ARG A 276 -1.64 -3.22 13.19
CA ARG A 276 -1.75 -4.37 14.10
C ARG A 276 -1.27 -5.68 13.48
N LEU A 277 -1.45 -5.85 12.17
CA LEU A 277 -1.00 -7.03 11.43
C LEU A 277 0.41 -6.88 10.85
N GLY A 278 0.94 -5.66 10.73
CA GLY A 278 2.16 -5.42 9.98
C GLY A 278 2.02 -5.85 8.53
N VAL A 279 0.92 -5.42 7.86
CA VAL A 279 0.44 -5.99 6.59
C VAL A 279 1.54 -6.08 5.53
N ALA A 280 2.29 -4.99 5.29
CA ALA A 280 3.31 -4.97 4.26
C ALA A 280 4.47 -5.94 4.58
N ARG A 281 4.91 -6.00 5.83
CA ARG A 281 5.96 -6.93 6.26
C ARG A 281 5.46 -8.38 6.31
N ASP A 282 4.19 -8.62 6.68
CA ASP A 282 3.64 -9.98 6.70
C ASP A 282 3.60 -10.57 5.29
N ILE A 283 3.25 -9.79 4.24
CA ILE A 283 3.32 -10.24 2.84
C ILE A 283 4.74 -10.66 2.48
N ALA A 284 5.74 -9.81 2.77
CA ALA A 284 7.14 -10.14 2.54
C ALA A 284 7.56 -11.38 3.33
N SER A 285 7.09 -11.57 4.57
CA SER A 285 7.38 -12.74 5.41
C SER A 285 6.79 -14.04 4.86
N GLN A 286 5.57 -14.00 4.26
CA GLN A 286 5.01 -15.18 3.59
C GLN A 286 5.89 -15.62 2.41
N MET A 287 6.47 -14.66 1.68
CA MET A 287 7.40 -14.95 0.59
C MET A 287 8.74 -15.48 1.14
N GLU A 288 9.29 -14.83 2.16
CA GLU A 288 10.60 -15.15 2.76
C GLU A 288 10.63 -16.54 3.41
N TYR A 289 9.64 -16.84 4.25
CA TYR A 289 9.65 -18.05 5.08
C TYR A 289 8.85 -19.21 4.51
N ARG A 290 7.96 -18.95 3.55
CA ARG A 290 7.08 -19.97 2.96
C ARG A 290 7.23 -20.08 1.44
N ALA A 291 8.14 -19.33 0.84
CA ALA A 291 8.38 -19.29 -0.61
C ALA A 291 7.11 -19.07 -1.46
N MET A 292 6.17 -18.29 -0.94
CA MET A 292 4.90 -18.02 -1.62
C MET A 292 5.09 -17.03 -2.77
N PRO A 293 4.38 -17.20 -3.91
CA PRO A 293 4.24 -16.16 -4.91
C PRO A 293 3.62 -14.90 -4.33
N VAL A 294 4.03 -13.73 -4.82
CA VAL A 294 3.62 -12.41 -4.28
C VAL A 294 2.10 -12.22 -4.26
N GLN A 295 1.38 -12.66 -5.30
CA GLN A 295 -0.08 -12.59 -5.34
C GLN A 295 -0.73 -13.46 -4.26
N GLN A 296 -0.23 -14.68 -4.06
CA GLN A 296 -0.77 -15.58 -3.04
C GLN A 296 -0.50 -15.04 -1.62
N ALA A 297 0.70 -14.50 -1.38
CA ALA A 297 1.05 -13.88 -0.11
C ALA A 297 0.13 -12.69 0.19
N ALA A 298 -0.10 -11.81 -0.79
CA ALA A 298 -1.02 -10.69 -0.67
C ALA A 298 -2.47 -11.16 -0.38
N ASP A 299 -2.96 -12.18 -1.08
CA ASP A 299 -4.31 -12.70 -0.87
C ASP A 299 -4.51 -13.31 0.52
N ILE A 300 -3.53 -14.05 1.05
CA ILE A 300 -3.59 -14.58 2.42
C ILE A 300 -3.67 -13.45 3.43
N VAL A 301 -2.84 -12.43 3.29
CA VAL A 301 -2.81 -11.33 4.27
C VAL A 301 -4.09 -10.49 4.19
N ILE A 302 -4.53 -10.11 3.01
CA ILE A 302 -5.68 -9.21 2.82
C ILE A 302 -7.03 -9.95 2.96
N LYS A 303 -7.21 -11.05 2.21
CA LYS A 303 -8.52 -11.74 2.12
C LYS A 303 -8.78 -12.72 3.25
N GLN A 304 -7.74 -13.13 3.99
CA GLN A 304 -7.91 -14.05 5.11
C GLN A 304 -7.59 -13.39 6.45
N LYS A 305 -6.35 -12.91 6.68
CA LYS A 305 -5.94 -12.37 7.98
C LYS A 305 -6.60 -11.03 8.29
N LEU A 306 -6.52 -10.06 7.38
CA LEU A 306 -7.10 -8.73 7.55
C LEU A 306 -8.63 -8.82 7.69
N GLN A 307 -9.27 -9.56 6.79
CA GLN A 307 -10.73 -9.76 6.81
C GLN A 307 -11.20 -10.44 8.10
N LYS A 308 -10.48 -11.48 8.58
CA LYS A 308 -10.80 -12.16 9.85
C LYS A 308 -10.70 -11.23 11.04
N LEU A 309 -9.79 -10.25 11.01
CA LEU A 309 -9.64 -9.25 12.07
C LEU A 309 -10.73 -8.16 12.01
N GLY A 310 -11.51 -8.10 10.94
CA GLY A 310 -12.54 -7.08 10.69
C GLY A 310 -12.03 -5.85 9.94
N GLY A 311 -10.79 -5.89 9.41
CA GLY A 311 -10.21 -4.84 8.61
C GLY A 311 -10.58 -4.94 7.14
N ASP A 312 -10.52 -3.81 6.44
CA ASP A 312 -10.66 -3.73 5.00
C ASP A 312 -9.59 -2.84 4.38
N GLY A 313 -9.38 -3.04 3.09
CA GLY A 313 -8.40 -2.31 2.31
C GLY A 313 -7.81 -3.15 1.18
N GLY A 314 -6.64 -2.75 0.73
CA GLY A 314 -5.92 -3.46 -0.31
C GLY A 314 -4.44 -3.07 -0.35
N VAL A 315 -3.72 -3.81 -1.16
CA VAL A 315 -2.30 -3.60 -1.41
C VAL A 315 -1.99 -3.74 -2.90
N ILE A 316 -0.95 -3.05 -3.32
CA ILE A 316 -0.15 -3.40 -4.49
C ILE A 316 1.17 -3.97 -4.00
N ALA A 317 1.65 -5.02 -4.67
CA ALA A 317 2.91 -5.65 -4.36
C ALA A 317 3.66 -6.00 -5.66
N LEU A 318 4.98 -6.04 -5.60
CA LEU A 318 5.85 -6.32 -6.73
C LEU A 318 7.06 -7.11 -6.26
N ASP A 319 7.32 -8.28 -6.85
CA ASP A 319 8.51 -9.05 -6.53
C ASP A 319 9.72 -8.69 -7.42
N ARG A 320 10.88 -9.22 -7.07
CA ARG A 320 12.14 -8.99 -7.80
C ARG A 320 12.18 -9.56 -9.22
N PHE A 321 11.20 -10.38 -9.59
CA PHE A 321 11.07 -10.96 -10.93
C PHE A 321 10.10 -10.18 -11.81
N GLY A 322 9.47 -9.13 -11.28
CA GLY A 322 8.48 -8.32 -11.96
C GLY A 322 7.07 -8.88 -11.89
N ASN A 323 6.81 -9.88 -11.03
CA ASN A 323 5.46 -10.37 -10.81
C ASN A 323 4.69 -9.38 -9.91
N ILE A 324 3.49 -9.04 -10.34
CA ILE A 324 2.62 -8.08 -9.67
C ILE A 324 1.60 -8.83 -8.83
N GLY A 325 1.46 -8.42 -7.56
CA GLY A 325 0.39 -8.83 -6.66
C GLY A 325 -0.55 -7.67 -6.38
N ILE A 326 -1.85 -7.84 -6.65
CA ILE A 326 -2.89 -6.87 -6.30
C ILE A 326 -3.97 -7.60 -5.52
N SER A 327 -4.20 -7.19 -4.27
CA SER A 327 -5.20 -7.83 -3.43
C SER A 327 -5.96 -6.79 -2.62
N PHE A 328 -7.30 -6.87 -2.62
CA PHE A 328 -8.16 -6.03 -1.82
C PHE A 328 -9.47 -6.75 -1.46
N ASN A 329 -10.03 -6.42 -0.30
CA ASN A 329 -11.32 -6.92 0.18
C ASN A 329 -12.40 -5.83 0.27
N SER A 330 -12.06 -4.59 -0.10
CA SER A 330 -12.99 -3.48 -0.27
C SER A 330 -13.84 -3.61 -1.55
N GLU A 331 -14.80 -2.70 -1.76
CA GLU A 331 -15.69 -2.71 -2.94
C GLU A 331 -15.00 -2.23 -4.22
N GLY A 332 -13.90 -1.49 -4.12
CA GLY A 332 -13.07 -1.07 -5.23
C GLY A 332 -11.71 -0.57 -4.77
N MET A 333 -10.81 -0.42 -5.72
CA MET A 333 -9.46 0.10 -5.52
C MET A 333 -8.99 0.79 -6.79
N TYR A 334 -8.68 2.07 -6.72
CA TYR A 334 -8.01 2.79 -7.80
C TYR A 334 -6.60 2.24 -7.95
N ARG A 335 -6.30 1.66 -9.12
CA ARG A 335 -5.01 1.01 -9.36
C ARG A 335 -4.61 1.10 -10.82
N ALA A 336 -3.31 1.13 -11.07
CA ALA A 336 -2.80 1.07 -12.42
C ALA A 336 -1.43 0.38 -12.46
N TYR A 337 -1.14 -0.31 -13.55
CA TYR A 337 0.13 -1.03 -13.74
C TYR A 337 0.51 -1.10 -15.21
N ILE A 338 1.77 -1.36 -15.47
CA ILE A 338 2.28 -1.69 -16.81
C ILE A 338 2.17 -3.20 -17.01
N ASP A 339 1.45 -3.60 -18.06
CA ASP A 339 1.27 -5.02 -18.39
C ASP A 339 2.52 -5.65 -19.03
N VAL A 340 2.45 -6.96 -19.32
CA VAL A 340 3.53 -7.73 -19.96
C VAL A 340 3.93 -7.22 -21.35
N ASN A 341 3.07 -6.45 -22.02
CA ASN A 341 3.30 -5.85 -23.31
C ASN A 341 3.83 -4.40 -23.22
N GLY A 342 4.07 -3.92 -21.99
CA GLY A 342 4.50 -2.55 -21.74
C GLY A 342 3.38 -1.51 -21.87
N LYS A 343 2.10 -1.92 -21.83
CA LYS A 343 0.94 -1.03 -21.93
C LYS A 343 0.39 -0.65 -20.56
N PRO A 344 -0.10 0.57 -20.39
CA PRO A 344 -0.78 0.98 -19.16
C PRO A 344 -2.16 0.30 -19.06
N VAL A 345 -2.44 -0.22 -17.87
CA VAL A 345 -3.75 -0.74 -17.48
C VAL A 345 -4.24 0.06 -16.26
N VAL A 346 -5.46 0.58 -16.33
CA VAL A 346 -6.09 1.35 -15.24
C VAL A 346 -7.40 0.70 -14.85
N GLU A 347 -7.52 0.34 -13.57
CA GLU A 347 -8.70 -0.33 -13.01
C GLU A 347 -9.18 0.41 -11.76
N ILE A 348 -10.48 0.35 -11.49
CA ILE A 348 -11.10 1.05 -10.36
C ILE A 348 -11.96 0.10 -9.53
N TYR A 349 -12.83 -0.63 -10.19
CA TYR A 349 -13.86 -1.44 -9.54
C TYR A 349 -13.38 -2.86 -9.24
N LYS A 350 -14.09 -3.52 -8.36
CA LYS A 350 -14.04 -4.96 -8.19
C LYS A 350 -14.86 -5.60 -9.30
N ASP A 351 -14.31 -6.64 -9.92
CA ASP A 351 -15.00 -7.43 -10.95
C ASP A 351 -16.14 -8.24 -10.36
#